data_0986637e539db92784f85928f1908e38
#
_entry.id   0986637e539db92784f85928f1908e38
#
_cell.length_a   1.000
_cell.length_b   1.000
_cell.length_c   1.000
_cell.angle_alpha   90.00
_cell.angle_beta   90.00
_cell.angle_gamma   90.00
#
_symmetry.space_group_name_H-M   'P 1'
#
loop_
_entity.id
_entity.type
_entity.pdbx_description
1 polymer ?
#
loop_
_entity_poly.entity_id
_entity_poly.type
_entity_poly.pdbx_seq_one_letter_code
_entity_poly.pdbx_strand_id
1 'polypeptide(L)'
;MMGNLKKIGVAARQIFLLLLALPCPSIAAEGLDQLIAAAKQEGDLYFVAGPSTFGGKKGLAELEAAFNKKFGLNMRIRFSAGPEMNAMAARVITELKAGGKSSTDIYLGSLGQFAHLHKENALEEVEWSRTFPWISREMEEIPSRRGVLVYTSPRGIIYNASLIPADKAPKKYEDLVDPRSSATWAGKLAIPPYPNWLVELSLLWGDERVKEFTRKLVALGGGWLRYGEEERVISGEFPVMANIGDSLATMWKWQAKKAPLVAVIGVTPGDTSYFHLGVPKNSAHPGVARLFAGFMVSKEAQAILDKHDFRSSHLVEDSRMAKYLRDHRLTLQDPKELFSFYLKGGGFELNKELTKLLKR
;
A
#
# COMPACT_ATOMS: atom_id res chain seq x y z
N MET A 1 -90.97 -6.29 36.63
CA MET A 1 -90.24 -7.47 37.10
C MET A 1 -88.77 -7.29 36.80
N MET A 2 -87.97 -7.34 37.82
CA MET A 2 -86.57 -6.94 37.87
C MET A 2 -85.67 -8.01 37.27
N GLY A 3 -84.69 -7.61 36.43
CA GLY A 3 -83.65 -8.48 35.93
C GLY A 3 -82.29 -7.80 36.08
N ASN A 4 -81.46 -8.37 36.93
CA ASN A 4 -80.13 -7.92 37.33
C ASN A 4 -79.09 -7.92 36.21
N LEU A 5 -78.40 -6.80 35.91
CA LEU A 5 -77.25 -6.68 35.16
C LEU A 5 -75.99 -6.90 36.02
N LYS A 6 -75.28 -7.98 35.86
CA LYS A 6 -73.98 -8.24 36.44
C LYS A 6 -72.88 -7.50 35.63
N LYS A 7 -72.12 -6.65 36.33
CA LYS A 7 -70.92 -5.97 35.86
C LYS A 7 -69.76 -6.99 35.76
N ILE A 8 -69.20 -7.19 34.54
CA ILE A 8 -67.97 -7.90 34.35
C ILE A 8 -66.84 -6.87 34.30
N GLY A 9 -65.98 -6.89 35.32
CA GLY A 9 -64.77 -6.07 35.35
C GLY A 9 -63.66 -6.70 34.46
N VAL A 10 -63.19 -5.94 33.50
CA VAL A 10 -62.02 -6.29 32.70
C VAL A 10 -60.76 -5.76 33.42
N ALA A 11 -59.98 -6.67 33.98
CA ALA A 11 -58.64 -6.37 34.52
C ALA A 11 -57.64 -6.25 33.36
N ALA A 12 -57.22 -5.03 33.07
CA ALA A 12 -56.11 -4.75 32.17
C ALA A 12 -54.80 -5.14 32.83
N ARG A 13 -54.20 -6.23 32.38
CA ARG A 13 -52.85 -6.66 32.73
C ARG A 13 -51.86 -5.84 31.88
N GLN A 14 -51.23 -4.83 32.46
CA GLN A 14 -50.06 -4.15 31.84
C GLN A 14 -48.85 -5.09 31.87
N ILE A 15 -48.49 -5.58 30.70
CA ILE A 15 -47.22 -6.28 30.51
C ILE A 15 -46.14 -5.22 30.32
N PHE A 16 -45.31 -5.05 31.33
CA PHE A 16 -44.10 -4.22 31.29
C PHE A 16 -43.03 -5.03 30.54
N LEU A 17 -42.84 -4.74 29.24
CA LEU A 17 -41.71 -5.28 28.47
C LEU A 17 -40.43 -4.59 28.96
N LEU A 18 -39.69 -5.25 29.83
CA LEU A 18 -38.32 -4.85 30.19
C LEU A 18 -37.43 -5.12 28.99
N LEU A 19 -37.15 -4.11 28.15
CA LEU A 19 -36.09 -4.15 27.14
C LEU A 19 -34.75 -4.21 27.88
N LEU A 20 -34.21 -5.39 28.08
CA LEU A 20 -32.83 -5.60 28.42
C LEU A 20 -31.95 -5.08 27.24
N ALA A 21 -31.50 -3.84 27.38
CA ALA A 21 -30.41 -3.32 26.54
C ALA A 21 -29.16 -4.15 26.83
N LEU A 22 -28.91 -5.13 25.99
CA LEU A 22 -27.62 -5.83 25.97
C LEU A 22 -26.56 -4.77 25.65
N PRO A 23 -25.54 -4.60 26.51
CA PRO A 23 -24.43 -3.72 26.13
C PRO A 23 -23.78 -4.25 24.86
N CYS A 24 -23.78 -3.45 23.78
CA CYS A 24 -22.90 -3.68 22.69
C CYS A 24 -21.49 -3.86 23.27
N PRO A 25 -20.78 -4.94 22.98
CA PRO A 25 -19.39 -5.04 23.40
C PRO A 25 -18.64 -3.87 22.75
N SER A 26 -18.31 -2.88 23.55
CA SER A 26 -17.30 -1.90 23.19
C SER A 26 -16.04 -2.73 22.97
N ILE A 27 -15.51 -2.74 21.73
CA ILE A 27 -14.21 -3.31 21.43
C ILE A 27 -13.23 -2.45 22.24
N ALA A 28 -12.91 -2.91 23.45
CA ALA A 28 -11.86 -2.30 24.26
C ALA A 28 -10.57 -2.45 23.45
N ALA A 29 -9.85 -1.36 23.24
CA ALA A 29 -8.55 -1.41 22.57
C ALA A 29 -7.67 -2.41 23.33
N GLU A 30 -7.18 -3.42 22.63
CA GLU A 30 -6.26 -4.40 23.21
C GLU A 30 -4.97 -3.64 23.60
N GLY A 31 -4.59 -3.72 24.87
CA GLY A 31 -3.38 -3.06 25.35
C GLY A 31 -2.13 -3.69 24.74
N LEU A 32 -1.06 -2.92 24.56
CA LEU A 32 0.21 -3.40 23.99
C LEU A 32 0.74 -4.64 24.73
N ASP A 33 0.63 -4.68 26.05
CA ASP A 33 1.10 -5.84 26.86
C ASP A 33 0.27 -7.10 26.59
N GLN A 34 -1.04 -6.97 26.38
CA GLN A 34 -1.89 -8.10 26.00
C GLN A 34 -1.50 -8.64 24.62
N LEU A 35 -1.22 -7.73 23.68
CA LEU A 35 -0.80 -8.08 22.33
C LEU A 35 0.57 -8.77 22.33
N ILE A 36 1.52 -8.31 23.17
CA ILE A 36 2.82 -8.97 23.35
C ILE A 36 2.62 -10.38 23.94
N ALA A 37 1.73 -10.55 24.92
CA ALA A 37 1.43 -11.85 25.50
C ALA A 37 0.82 -12.82 24.46
N ALA A 38 -0.12 -12.34 23.63
CA ALA A 38 -0.69 -13.12 22.54
C ALA A 38 0.38 -13.53 21.51
N ALA A 39 1.20 -12.57 21.06
CA ALA A 39 2.29 -12.82 20.12
C ALA A 39 3.29 -13.88 20.65
N LYS A 40 3.57 -13.87 21.96
CA LYS A 40 4.45 -14.84 22.60
C LYS A 40 3.87 -16.26 22.57
N GLN A 41 2.56 -16.40 22.66
CA GLN A 41 1.87 -17.70 22.60
C GLN A 41 1.75 -18.21 21.15
N GLU A 42 1.52 -17.32 20.20
CA GLU A 42 1.34 -17.66 18.78
C GLU A 42 2.65 -18.08 18.09
N GLY A 43 3.78 -17.52 18.51
CA GLY A 43 5.10 -17.86 17.99
C GLY A 43 5.41 -17.19 16.65
N ASP A 44 5.52 -17.99 15.58
CA ASP A 44 6.04 -17.54 14.29
C ASP A 44 5.03 -16.69 13.49
N LEU A 45 5.54 -15.76 12.67
CA LEU A 45 4.78 -14.95 11.71
C LEU A 45 4.97 -15.52 10.30
N TYR A 46 3.90 -15.90 9.63
CA TYR A 46 3.93 -16.33 8.23
C TYR A 46 3.66 -15.13 7.31
N PHE A 47 4.63 -14.81 6.45
CA PHE A 47 4.57 -13.66 5.57
C PHE A 47 4.83 -14.05 4.12
N VAL A 48 3.83 -13.83 3.26
CA VAL A 48 3.89 -14.10 1.83
C VAL A 48 3.88 -12.76 1.06
N ALA A 49 4.98 -12.45 0.37
CA ALA A 49 5.13 -11.20 -0.37
C ALA A 49 6.17 -11.32 -1.49
N GLY A 50 6.42 -10.24 -2.23
CA GLY A 50 7.48 -10.21 -3.25
C GLY A 50 8.87 -10.53 -2.66
N PRO A 51 9.77 -11.17 -3.40
CA PRO A 51 11.04 -11.68 -2.87
C PRO A 51 12.00 -10.61 -2.33
N SER A 52 11.87 -9.36 -2.79
CA SER A 52 12.68 -8.22 -2.32
C SER A 52 12.01 -7.39 -1.22
N THR A 53 10.82 -7.79 -0.75
CA THR A 53 10.07 -7.04 0.27
C THR A 53 10.91 -6.81 1.52
N PHE A 54 10.88 -5.57 2.03
CA PHE A 54 11.62 -5.13 3.22
C PHE A 54 13.14 -5.37 3.17
N GLY A 55 13.74 -5.27 1.97
CA GLY A 55 15.16 -5.50 1.76
C GLY A 55 15.54 -6.98 1.63
N GLY A 56 14.55 -7.85 1.39
CA GLY A 56 14.71 -9.28 1.23
C GLY A 56 15.29 -9.96 2.48
N LYS A 57 16.02 -11.05 2.30
CA LYS A 57 16.53 -11.88 3.42
C LYS A 57 17.29 -11.09 4.48
N LYS A 58 18.12 -10.11 4.09
CA LYS A 58 18.93 -9.31 5.05
C LYS A 58 18.08 -8.37 5.86
N GLY A 59 17.16 -7.64 5.21
CA GLY A 59 16.26 -6.71 5.88
C GLY A 59 15.29 -7.44 6.81
N LEU A 60 14.70 -8.55 6.35
CA LEU A 60 13.81 -9.36 7.17
C LEU A 60 14.51 -9.94 8.40
N ALA A 61 15.76 -10.40 8.28
CA ALA A 61 16.51 -10.92 9.44
C ALA A 61 16.83 -9.82 10.47
N GLU A 62 17.15 -8.59 10.03
CA GLU A 62 17.39 -7.47 10.94
C GLU A 62 16.08 -7.00 11.60
N LEU A 63 14.97 -6.97 10.85
CA LEU A 63 13.63 -6.68 11.39
C LEU A 63 13.19 -7.72 12.42
N GLU A 64 13.39 -9.02 12.17
CA GLU A 64 13.11 -10.10 13.12
C GLU A 64 13.90 -9.92 14.41
N ALA A 65 15.20 -9.65 14.30
CA ALA A 65 16.06 -9.46 15.47
C ALA A 65 15.65 -8.22 16.29
N ALA A 66 15.38 -7.10 15.64
CA ALA A 66 14.95 -5.87 16.29
C ALA A 66 13.57 -6.03 16.95
N PHE A 67 12.63 -6.67 16.27
CA PHE A 67 11.30 -6.97 16.80
C PHE A 67 11.38 -7.86 18.06
N ASN A 68 12.11 -8.96 17.98
CA ASN A 68 12.30 -9.86 19.12
C ASN A 68 12.94 -9.15 20.31
N LYS A 69 13.98 -8.35 20.05
CA LYS A 69 14.66 -7.55 21.09
C LYS A 69 13.70 -6.55 21.76
N LYS A 70 12.89 -5.84 20.95
CA LYS A 70 12.00 -4.80 21.44
C LYS A 70 10.90 -5.34 22.37
N PHE A 71 10.35 -6.50 22.05
CA PHE A 71 9.20 -7.07 22.76
C PHE A 71 9.53 -8.29 23.63
N GLY A 72 10.80 -8.69 23.73
CA GLY A 72 11.20 -9.85 24.52
C GLY A 72 10.66 -11.17 23.99
N LEU A 73 10.62 -11.31 22.66
CA LEU A 73 10.09 -12.47 21.95
C LEU A 73 11.21 -13.35 21.37
N ASN A 74 10.84 -14.50 20.87
CA ASN A 74 11.71 -15.42 20.11
C ASN A 74 10.94 -16.00 18.90
N MET A 75 10.24 -15.13 18.17
CA MET A 75 9.48 -15.52 16.98
C MET A 75 10.38 -15.56 15.74
N ARG A 76 9.93 -16.27 14.71
CA ARG A 76 10.56 -16.30 13.38
C ARG A 76 9.61 -15.73 12.33
N ILE A 77 10.17 -14.96 11.40
CA ILE A 77 9.46 -14.58 10.18
C ILE A 77 9.60 -15.73 9.17
N ARG A 78 8.53 -16.51 8.99
CA ARG A 78 8.43 -17.57 7.97
C ARG A 78 8.05 -16.94 6.64
N PHE A 79 9.07 -16.39 5.96
CA PHE A 79 8.88 -15.69 4.69
C PHE A 79 8.81 -16.67 3.51
N SER A 80 7.82 -16.47 2.64
CA SER A 80 7.69 -17.16 1.35
C SER A 80 7.51 -16.16 0.22
N ALA A 81 8.24 -16.35 -0.87
CA ALA A 81 8.01 -15.57 -2.08
C ALA A 81 6.63 -15.92 -2.66
N GLY A 82 5.81 -14.90 -2.86
CA GLY A 82 4.42 -15.02 -3.28
C GLY A 82 4.16 -14.38 -4.64
N PRO A 83 2.89 -14.42 -5.08
CA PRO A 83 2.46 -13.73 -6.28
C PRO A 83 2.52 -12.21 -6.09
N GLU A 84 2.24 -11.47 -7.16
CA GLU A 84 2.10 -10.02 -7.10
C GLU A 84 0.90 -9.60 -6.21
N MET A 85 0.86 -8.33 -5.79
CA MET A 85 -0.05 -7.83 -4.75
C MET A 85 -1.54 -8.06 -5.05
N ASN A 86 -1.99 -7.91 -6.32
CA ASN A 86 -3.40 -8.12 -6.65
C ASN A 86 -3.79 -9.61 -6.54
N ALA A 87 -2.92 -10.50 -7.01
CA ALA A 87 -3.15 -11.94 -6.88
C ALA A 87 -3.10 -12.39 -5.42
N MET A 88 -2.25 -11.77 -4.58
CA MET A 88 -2.22 -12.04 -3.16
C MET A 88 -3.48 -11.53 -2.44
N ALA A 89 -4.00 -10.33 -2.80
CA ALA A 89 -5.27 -9.84 -2.27
C ALA A 89 -6.44 -10.76 -2.63
N ALA A 90 -6.51 -11.19 -3.89
CA ALA A 90 -7.52 -12.14 -4.35
C ALA A 90 -7.43 -13.48 -3.59
N ARG A 91 -6.22 -13.95 -3.31
CA ARG A 91 -5.99 -15.16 -2.53
C ARG A 91 -6.50 -15.03 -1.09
N VAL A 92 -6.19 -13.94 -0.38
CA VAL A 92 -6.70 -13.65 0.97
C VAL A 92 -8.23 -13.69 1.00
N ILE A 93 -8.89 -13.04 0.01
CA ILE A 93 -10.35 -13.04 -0.11
C ILE A 93 -10.90 -14.46 -0.34
N THR A 94 -10.28 -15.22 -1.23
CA THR A 94 -10.70 -16.58 -1.56
C THR A 94 -10.57 -17.51 -0.36
N GLU A 95 -9.46 -17.47 0.35
CA GLU A 95 -9.21 -18.25 1.55
C GLU A 95 -10.21 -17.91 2.67
N LEU A 96 -10.54 -16.62 2.85
CA LEU A 96 -11.55 -16.18 3.80
C LEU A 96 -12.94 -16.73 3.44
N LYS A 97 -13.36 -16.59 2.17
CA LYS A 97 -14.67 -17.07 1.69
C LYS A 97 -14.80 -18.59 1.78
N ALA A 98 -13.70 -19.31 1.64
CA ALA A 98 -13.66 -20.77 1.81
C ALA A 98 -13.68 -21.22 3.28
N GLY A 99 -13.62 -20.29 4.26
CA GLY A 99 -13.59 -20.59 5.70
C GLY A 99 -12.26 -21.18 6.17
N GLY A 100 -11.21 -21.15 5.33
CA GLY A 100 -9.86 -21.61 5.66
C GLY A 100 -9.03 -20.56 6.36
N LYS A 101 -7.86 -20.97 6.89
CA LYS A 101 -6.87 -20.01 7.39
C LYS A 101 -6.18 -19.31 6.23
N SER A 102 -5.80 -18.03 6.44
CA SER A 102 -5.00 -17.30 5.47
C SER A 102 -3.60 -17.89 5.35
N SER A 103 -3.10 -17.97 4.12
CA SER A 103 -1.72 -18.39 3.84
C SER A 103 -0.67 -17.36 4.23
N THR A 104 -1.09 -16.17 4.64
CA THR A 104 -0.24 -15.12 5.18
C THR A 104 -0.91 -14.50 6.41
N ASP A 105 -0.15 -14.25 7.46
CA ASP A 105 -0.66 -13.59 8.65
C ASP A 105 -0.74 -12.08 8.49
N ILE A 106 0.04 -11.53 7.56
CA ILE A 106 0.09 -10.10 7.28
C ILE A 106 0.07 -9.87 5.77
N TYR A 107 -0.71 -8.89 5.32
CA TYR A 107 -0.82 -8.48 3.92
C TYR A 107 -0.17 -7.12 3.71
N LEU A 108 0.66 -7.00 2.65
CA LEU A 108 1.26 -5.76 2.19
C LEU A 108 0.65 -5.37 0.85
N GLY A 109 0.15 -4.14 0.71
CA GLY A 109 -0.39 -3.65 -0.55
C GLY A 109 -0.61 -2.15 -0.60
N SER A 110 -0.95 -1.64 -1.79
CA SER A 110 -1.35 -0.24 -2.00
C SER A 110 -2.84 -0.02 -1.74
N LEU A 111 -3.27 1.24 -1.77
CA LEU A 111 -4.66 1.60 -1.47
C LEU A 111 -5.68 0.94 -2.41
N GLY A 112 -5.33 0.65 -3.66
CA GLY A 112 -6.23 -0.07 -4.57
C GLY A 112 -6.56 -1.48 -4.10
N GLN A 113 -5.56 -2.24 -3.67
CA GLN A 113 -5.78 -3.57 -3.11
C GLN A 113 -6.50 -3.49 -1.75
N PHE A 114 -6.13 -2.52 -0.90
CA PHE A 114 -6.81 -2.32 0.37
C PHE A 114 -8.28 -1.93 0.20
N ALA A 115 -8.65 -1.17 -0.82
CA ALA A 115 -10.05 -0.89 -1.15
C ALA A 115 -10.81 -2.17 -1.53
N HIS A 116 -10.19 -3.08 -2.29
CA HIS A 116 -10.79 -4.37 -2.61
C HIS A 116 -10.96 -5.25 -1.36
N LEU A 117 -9.92 -5.39 -0.55
CA LEU A 117 -9.98 -6.13 0.72
C LEU A 117 -10.99 -5.53 1.71
N HIS A 118 -11.13 -4.19 1.72
CA HIS A 118 -12.12 -3.49 2.55
C HIS A 118 -13.56 -3.83 2.12
N LYS A 119 -13.87 -3.78 0.81
CA LYS A 119 -15.19 -4.17 0.27
C LYS A 119 -15.58 -5.59 0.65
N GLU A 120 -14.63 -6.50 0.63
CA GLU A 120 -14.83 -7.91 0.97
C GLU A 120 -14.75 -8.17 2.49
N ASN A 121 -14.54 -7.12 3.30
CA ASN A 121 -14.38 -7.22 4.75
C ASN A 121 -13.32 -8.25 5.18
N ALA A 122 -12.23 -8.34 4.42
CA ALA A 122 -11.22 -9.40 4.52
C ALA A 122 -10.10 -9.12 5.53
N LEU A 123 -9.98 -7.88 6.00
CA LEU A 123 -8.95 -7.50 6.97
C LEU A 123 -9.58 -7.15 8.32
N GLU A 124 -8.82 -7.37 9.39
CA GLU A 124 -9.17 -6.90 10.73
C GLU A 124 -9.20 -5.38 10.80
N GLU A 125 -10.07 -4.84 11.63
CA GLU A 125 -10.04 -3.44 12.03
C GLU A 125 -9.35 -3.32 13.38
N VAL A 126 -8.25 -2.55 13.43
CA VAL A 126 -7.38 -2.45 14.60
C VAL A 126 -7.23 -1.00 15.02
N GLU A 127 -7.34 -0.71 16.31
CA GLU A 127 -7.13 0.61 16.91
C GLU A 127 -5.62 0.88 17.09
N TRP A 128 -4.91 1.02 15.95
CA TRP A 128 -3.44 1.08 15.92
C TRP A 128 -2.87 2.18 16.82
N SER A 129 -3.40 3.41 16.72
CA SER A 129 -2.91 4.55 17.50
C SER A 129 -3.24 4.48 19.00
N ARG A 130 -4.20 3.65 19.39
CA ARG A 130 -4.49 3.36 20.79
C ARG A 130 -3.58 2.30 21.37
N THR A 131 -3.22 1.32 20.54
CA THR A 131 -2.36 0.20 20.95
C THR A 131 -0.88 0.60 20.95
N PHE A 132 -0.45 1.39 19.95
CA PHE A 132 0.95 1.72 19.75
C PHE A 132 1.19 3.24 19.90
N PRO A 133 1.94 3.69 20.92
CA PRO A 133 2.13 5.12 21.21
C PRO A 133 2.91 5.88 20.13
N TRP A 134 3.56 5.19 19.23
CA TRP A 134 4.29 5.79 18.11
C TRP A 134 3.48 5.86 16.80
N ILE A 135 2.24 5.37 16.79
CA ILE A 135 1.35 5.45 15.63
C ILE A 135 0.43 6.65 15.76
N SER A 136 0.49 7.57 14.81
CA SER A 136 -0.45 8.67 14.71
C SER A 136 -1.78 8.20 14.07
N ARG A 137 -2.87 8.94 14.32
CA ARG A 137 -4.16 8.66 13.66
C ARG A 137 -4.08 8.74 12.15
N GLU A 138 -3.23 9.60 11.61
CA GLU A 138 -3.03 9.74 10.18
C GLU A 138 -2.47 8.47 9.53
N MET A 139 -1.64 7.70 10.25
CA MET A 139 -1.08 6.43 9.75
C MET A 139 -2.13 5.32 9.61
N GLU A 140 -3.26 5.41 10.34
CA GLU A 140 -4.30 4.37 10.37
C GLU A 140 -5.64 4.81 9.74
N GLU A 141 -5.85 6.12 9.57
CA GLU A 141 -7.13 6.67 9.09
C GLU A 141 -7.52 6.07 7.74
N ILE A 142 -6.54 5.91 6.88
CA ILE A 142 -6.69 5.22 5.60
C ILE A 142 -5.79 3.97 5.60
N PRO A 143 -6.32 2.80 5.39
CA PRO A 143 -7.68 2.42 4.93
C PRO A 143 -8.66 2.07 6.09
N SER A 144 -9.15 3.05 6.80
CA SER A 144 -10.17 2.87 7.84
C SER A 144 -9.76 1.87 8.94
N ARG A 145 -8.55 2.04 9.49
CA ARG A 145 -7.93 1.18 10.52
C ARG A 145 -7.74 -0.30 10.13
N ARG A 146 -7.97 -0.65 8.84
CA ARG A 146 -7.72 -2.02 8.34
C ARG A 146 -6.27 -2.24 7.90
N GLY A 147 -5.44 -1.25 8.11
CA GLY A 147 -4.01 -1.28 7.86
C GLY A 147 -3.32 -0.05 8.44
N VAL A 148 -2.00 -0.12 8.51
CA VAL A 148 -1.12 0.96 8.94
C VAL A 148 -0.13 1.31 7.83
N LEU A 149 0.11 2.61 7.60
CA LEU A 149 0.97 3.10 6.51
C LEU A 149 2.45 2.78 6.79
N VAL A 150 2.99 1.81 6.08
CA VAL A 150 4.38 1.34 6.27
C VAL A 150 5.38 2.10 5.43
N TYR A 151 5.03 2.49 4.20
CA TYR A 151 5.87 3.38 3.39
C TYR A 151 5.08 4.14 2.32
N THR A 152 5.66 5.27 1.94
CA THR A 152 5.15 6.21 0.93
C THR A 152 6.08 6.20 -0.27
N SER A 153 5.54 6.24 -1.45
CA SER A 153 6.31 6.10 -2.67
C SER A 153 5.87 7.13 -3.72
N PRO A 154 6.46 8.33 -3.72
CA PRO A 154 6.30 9.26 -4.83
C PRO A 154 6.79 8.62 -6.12
N ARG A 155 5.97 8.70 -7.15
CA ARG A 155 6.27 8.13 -8.47
C ARG A 155 6.94 9.14 -9.36
N GLY A 156 7.60 8.66 -10.40
CA GLY A 156 8.26 9.51 -11.36
C GLY A 156 8.94 8.74 -12.48
N ILE A 157 9.58 9.51 -13.34
CA ILE A 157 10.37 9.03 -14.46
C ILE A 157 11.76 8.63 -13.93
N ILE A 158 12.35 7.56 -14.46
CA ILE A 158 13.76 7.27 -14.24
C ILE A 158 14.54 7.34 -15.56
N TYR A 159 15.80 7.80 -15.48
CA TYR A 159 16.66 7.88 -16.66
C TYR A 159 18.11 7.60 -16.32
N ASN A 160 18.89 7.25 -17.34
CA ASN A 160 20.33 7.03 -17.24
C ASN A 160 21.07 8.37 -17.47
N ALA A 161 21.66 8.92 -16.42
CA ALA A 161 22.37 10.21 -16.48
C ALA A 161 23.68 10.17 -17.28
N SER A 162 24.23 9.00 -17.61
CA SER A 162 25.36 8.88 -18.53
C SER A 162 24.96 9.05 -19.99
N LEU A 163 23.66 8.87 -20.30
CA LEU A 163 23.14 8.95 -21.67
C LEU A 163 22.33 10.22 -21.92
N ILE A 164 21.63 10.70 -20.87
CA ILE A 164 20.80 11.89 -20.94
C ILE A 164 21.34 12.93 -19.95
N PRO A 165 21.94 14.03 -20.45
CA PRO A 165 22.34 15.15 -19.60
C PRO A 165 21.15 15.76 -18.85
N ALA A 166 21.38 16.30 -17.65
CA ALA A 166 20.32 16.80 -16.78
C ALA A 166 19.46 17.92 -17.40
N ASP A 167 20.06 18.75 -18.26
CA ASP A 167 19.35 19.81 -19.00
C ASP A 167 18.44 19.26 -20.12
N LYS A 168 18.69 18.05 -20.59
CA LYS A 168 17.90 17.33 -21.60
C LYS A 168 16.94 16.31 -21.00
N ALA A 169 17.03 16.02 -19.71
CA ALA A 169 16.18 15.05 -19.04
C ALA A 169 14.70 15.50 -19.02
N PRO A 170 13.74 14.57 -19.12
CA PRO A 170 12.32 14.90 -19.00
C PRO A 170 12.05 15.45 -17.59
N LYS A 171 11.23 16.51 -17.47
CA LYS A 171 10.88 17.15 -16.21
C LYS A 171 9.46 16.84 -15.76
N LYS A 172 8.61 16.41 -16.70
CA LYS A 172 7.21 16.04 -16.48
C LYS A 172 6.80 14.94 -17.46
N TYR A 173 5.67 14.29 -17.21
CA TYR A 173 5.22 13.18 -18.07
C TYR A 173 4.97 13.61 -19.52
N GLU A 174 4.49 14.84 -19.74
CA GLU A 174 4.23 15.36 -21.08
C GLU A 174 5.53 15.43 -21.93
N ASP A 175 6.68 15.66 -21.30
CA ASP A 175 7.96 15.72 -22.00
C ASP A 175 8.32 14.38 -22.65
N LEU A 176 7.83 13.25 -22.11
CA LEU A 176 8.05 11.92 -22.68
C LEU A 176 7.46 11.78 -24.08
N VAL A 177 6.43 12.55 -24.40
CA VAL A 177 5.66 12.47 -25.65
C VAL A 177 5.68 13.76 -26.46
N ASP A 178 6.33 14.82 -25.99
CA ASP A 178 6.53 16.06 -26.75
C ASP A 178 7.61 15.82 -27.82
N PRO A 179 7.32 16.03 -29.13
CA PRO A 179 8.28 15.80 -30.21
C PRO A 179 9.62 16.54 -30.04
N ARG A 180 9.62 17.70 -29.36
CA ARG A 180 10.84 18.51 -29.15
C ARG A 180 11.80 17.89 -28.14
N SER A 181 11.28 17.21 -27.11
CA SER A 181 12.08 16.56 -26.05
C SER A 181 12.25 15.08 -26.31
N SER A 182 11.23 14.40 -26.82
CA SER A 182 11.24 12.93 -27.00
C SER A 182 12.19 12.42 -28.11
N ALA A 183 12.70 13.29 -28.98
CA ALA A 183 13.66 12.91 -30.02
C ALA A 183 14.90 12.18 -29.47
N THR A 184 15.28 12.46 -28.21
CA THR A 184 16.42 11.82 -27.53
C THR A 184 16.17 10.37 -27.20
N TRP A 185 14.94 9.95 -26.98
CA TRP A 185 14.56 8.59 -26.54
C TRP A 185 13.44 7.94 -27.36
N ALA A 186 12.98 8.55 -28.44
CA ALA A 186 11.99 7.94 -29.35
C ALA A 186 12.50 6.58 -29.85
N GLY A 187 11.65 5.55 -29.77
CA GLY A 187 12.03 4.17 -30.10
C GLY A 187 12.93 3.48 -29.05
N LYS A 188 13.25 4.16 -27.93
CA LYS A 188 14.05 3.61 -26.82
C LYS A 188 13.45 3.95 -25.44
N LEU A 189 12.22 4.43 -25.38
CA LEU A 189 11.50 4.69 -24.14
C LEU A 189 10.95 3.38 -23.58
N ALA A 190 11.33 3.02 -22.37
CA ALA A 190 10.76 1.87 -21.66
C ALA A 190 9.40 2.25 -21.05
N ILE A 191 8.42 1.37 -21.21
CA ILE A 191 7.07 1.53 -20.69
C ILE A 191 6.76 0.40 -19.73
N PRO A 192 6.33 0.67 -18.48
CA PRO A 192 5.88 -0.40 -17.60
C PRO A 192 4.56 -0.98 -18.12
N PRO A 193 4.42 -2.34 -18.18
CA PRO A 193 3.22 -2.98 -18.72
C PRO A 193 2.02 -2.97 -17.78
N TYR A 194 2.06 -2.15 -16.74
CA TYR A 194 1.05 -2.07 -15.68
C TYR A 194 0.23 -0.79 -15.80
N PRO A 195 -1.10 -0.86 -15.97
CA PRO A 195 -1.93 0.32 -16.15
C PRO A 195 -2.21 1.12 -14.87
N ASN A 196 -1.95 0.56 -13.69
CA ASN A 196 -2.38 1.15 -12.41
C ASN A 196 -1.90 2.59 -12.19
N TRP A 197 -0.65 2.91 -12.56
CA TRP A 197 -0.13 4.26 -12.42
C TRP A 197 -0.86 5.28 -13.34
N LEU A 198 -1.28 4.84 -14.53
CA LEU A 198 -2.09 5.64 -15.44
C LEU A 198 -3.52 5.83 -14.92
N VAL A 199 -4.09 4.78 -14.31
CA VAL A 199 -5.39 4.87 -13.63
C VAL A 199 -5.35 5.88 -12.49
N GLU A 200 -4.30 5.87 -11.67
CA GLU A 200 -4.16 6.82 -10.58
C GLU A 200 -3.85 8.24 -11.10
N LEU A 201 -3.10 8.35 -12.20
CA LEU A 201 -2.86 9.62 -12.89
C LEU A 201 -4.15 10.24 -13.42
N SER A 202 -5.18 9.45 -13.75
CA SER A 202 -6.45 9.97 -14.21
C SER A 202 -7.22 10.79 -13.17
N LEU A 203 -6.96 10.57 -11.89
CA LEU A 203 -7.49 11.44 -10.82
C LEU A 203 -6.98 12.88 -10.93
N LEU A 204 -5.76 13.04 -11.45
CA LEU A 204 -5.11 14.33 -11.59
C LEU A 204 -5.35 14.97 -12.97
N TRP A 205 -5.48 14.16 -14.01
CA TRP A 205 -5.54 14.62 -15.39
C TRP A 205 -6.89 14.41 -16.07
N GLY A 206 -7.74 13.53 -15.56
CA GLY A 206 -8.94 13.02 -16.22
C GLY A 206 -8.64 11.89 -17.22
N ASP A 207 -9.64 11.03 -17.45
CA ASP A 207 -9.51 9.79 -18.20
C ASP A 207 -9.08 10.00 -19.65
N GLU A 208 -9.69 10.95 -20.35
CA GLU A 208 -9.42 11.17 -21.79
C GLU A 208 -7.99 11.64 -22.04
N ARG A 209 -7.48 12.53 -21.18
CA ARG A 209 -6.09 13.00 -21.29
C ARG A 209 -5.10 11.87 -21.05
N VAL A 210 -5.38 11.00 -20.08
CA VAL A 210 -4.53 9.82 -19.79
C VAL A 210 -4.58 8.84 -20.97
N LYS A 211 -5.73 8.59 -21.57
CA LYS A 211 -5.84 7.71 -22.75
C LYS A 211 -5.04 8.25 -23.93
N GLU A 212 -5.14 9.56 -24.20
CA GLU A 212 -4.37 10.22 -25.26
C GLU A 212 -2.86 10.13 -25.00
N PHE A 213 -2.44 10.46 -23.77
CA PHE A 213 -1.05 10.33 -23.34
C PHE A 213 -0.55 8.89 -23.52
N THR A 214 -1.34 7.90 -23.12
CA THR A 214 -0.96 6.47 -23.25
C THR A 214 -0.78 6.06 -24.70
N ARG A 215 -1.66 6.52 -25.63
CA ARG A 215 -1.49 6.24 -27.07
C ARG A 215 -0.17 6.81 -27.61
N LYS A 216 0.16 8.05 -27.25
CA LYS A 216 1.40 8.71 -27.64
C LYS A 216 2.61 8.00 -27.03
N LEU A 217 2.53 7.62 -25.76
CA LEU A 217 3.58 6.91 -25.05
C LEU A 217 3.89 5.59 -25.72
N VAL A 218 2.88 4.80 -26.06
CA VAL A 218 3.03 3.51 -26.78
C VAL A 218 3.60 3.70 -28.19
N ALA A 219 3.16 4.74 -28.90
CA ALA A 219 3.67 5.04 -30.25
C ALA A 219 5.17 5.40 -30.25
N LEU A 220 5.68 6.02 -29.19
CA LEU A 220 7.09 6.40 -29.02
C LEU A 220 7.92 5.35 -28.28
N GLY A 221 7.27 4.33 -27.71
CA GLY A 221 7.90 3.30 -26.89
C GLY A 221 8.90 2.45 -27.67
N GLY A 222 10.02 2.14 -27.03
CA GLY A 222 11.02 1.18 -27.52
C GLY A 222 10.77 -0.24 -27.04
N GLY A 223 9.98 -0.39 -25.98
CA GLY A 223 9.66 -1.71 -25.42
C GLY A 223 9.06 -1.66 -24.02
N TRP A 224 8.68 -2.84 -23.57
CA TRP A 224 8.13 -3.04 -22.24
C TRP A 224 9.23 -3.36 -21.23
N LEU A 225 9.17 -2.74 -20.06
CA LEU A 225 10.10 -3.00 -18.97
C LEU A 225 9.32 -3.20 -17.66
N ARG A 226 9.50 -4.37 -17.04
CA ARG A 226 8.87 -4.68 -15.76
C ARG A 226 9.62 -4.01 -14.61
N TYR A 227 8.92 -3.77 -13.51
CA TYR A 227 9.57 -3.37 -12.26
C TYR A 227 10.51 -4.49 -11.81
N GLY A 228 11.74 -4.12 -11.45
CA GLY A 228 12.83 -5.05 -11.14
C GLY A 228 13.81 -5.30 -12.29
N GLU A 229 13.53 -4.79 -13.52
CA GLU A 229 14.40 -4.90 -14.69
C GLU A 229 15.16 -3.60 -14.99
N GLU A 230 15.34 -2.72 -13.97
CA GLU A 230 15.98 -1.39 -14.13
C GLU A 230 17.43 -1.47 -14.61
N GLU A 231 18.06 -2.64 -14.51
CA GLU A 231 19.38 -2.90 -15.10
C GLU A 231 19.43 -2.59 -16.59
N ARG A 232 18.33 -2.75 -17.33
CA ARG A 232 18.22 -2.41 -18.74
C ARG A 232 18.23 -0.90 -19.00
N VAL A 233 17.81 -0.09 -18.01
CA VAL A 233 17.98 1.38 -18.04
C VAL A 233 19.44 1.73 -17.75
N ILE A 234 20.07 1.07 -16.79
CA ILE A 234 21.46 1.30 -16.40
C ILE A 234 22.42 0.90 -17.50
N SER A 235 22.18 -0.20 -18.20
CA SER A 235 22.99 -0.65 -19.34
C SER A 235 22.85 0.21 -20.60
N GLY A 236 21.81 1.06 -20.65
CA GLY A 236 21.55 1.95 -21.77
C GLY A 236 20.71 1.35 -22.88
N GLU A 237 20.16 0.17 -22.71
CA GLU A 237 19.19 -0.39 -23.64
C GLU A 237 17.97 0.55 -23.77
N PHE A 238 17.49 1.05 -22.61
CA PHE A 238 16.49 2.10 -22.52
C PHE A 238 17.07 3.29 -21.76
N PRO A 239 17.33 4.45 -22.40
CA PRO A 239 17.85 5.60 -21.68
C PRO A 239 16.87 6.20 -20.66
N VAL A 240 15.56 5.94 -20.83
CA VAL A 240 14.46 6.47 -20.02
C VAL A 240 13.41 5.38 -19.81
N MET A 241 12.81 5.35 -18.61
CA MET A 241 11.60 4.58 -18.30
C MET A 241 10.50 5.52 -17.81
N ALA A 242 9.32 5.41 -18.41
CA ALA A 242 8.22 6.35 -18.24
C ALA A 242 7.73 6.50 -16.81
N ASN A 243 7.71 5.42 -16.04
CA ASN A 243 7.29 5.40 -14.65
C ASN A 243 7.85 4.17 -13.94
N ILE A 244 8.11 4.31 -12.66
CA ILE A 244 8.31 3.19 -11.74
C ILE A 244 7.63 3.52 -10.41
N GLY A 245 6.94 2.53 -9.83
CA GLY A 245 6.08 2.71 -8.66
C GLY A 245 6.79 3.19 -7.39
N ASP A 246 8.11 3.03 -7.31
CA ASP A 246 8.97 3.44 -6.20
C ASP A 246 10.26 4.08 -6.72
N SER A 247 10.12 5.11 -7.53
CA SER A 247 11.20 5.77 -8.26
C SER A 247 12.35 6.21 -7.38
N LEU A 248 12.06 6.81 -6.21
CA LEU A 248 13.10 7.25 -5.28
C LEU A 248 13.87 6.09 -4.67
N ALA A 249 13.18 5.09 -4.17
CA ALA A 249 13.81 3.91 -3.58
C ALA A 249 14.68 3.19 -4.62
N THR A 250 14.18 3.09 -5.85
CA THR A 250 14.93 2.52 -6.98
C THR A 250 16.19 3.34 -7.27
N MET A 251 16.08 4.66 -7.38
CA MET A 251 17.24 5.53 -7.57
C MET A 251 18.26 5.35 -6.45
N TRP A 252 17.85 5.45 -5.20
CA TRP A 252 18.76 5.33 -4.05
C TRP A 252 19.45 3.97 -3.99
N LYS A 253 18.71 2.88 -4.26
CA LYS A 253 19.23 1.52 -4.32
C LYS A 253 20.34 1.36 -5.37
N TRP A 254 20.15 1.95 -6.54
CA TRP A 254 21.09 1.83 -7.64
C TRP A 254 22.27 2.82 -7.51
N GLN A 255 22.03 4.02 -6.98
CA GLN A 255 23.09 4.98 -6.65
C GLN A 255 24.03 4.46 -5.55
N ALA A 256 23.51 3.70 -4.58
CA ALA A 256 24.33 2.99 -3.60
C ALA A 256 25.31 1.99 -4.25
N LYS A 257 24.99 1.51 -5.48
CA LYS A 257 25.85 0.68 -6.31
C LYS A 257 26.63 1.48 -7.36
N LYS A 258 26.64 2.81 -7.26
CA LYS A 258 27.30 3.75 -8.21
C LYS A 258 26.73 3.69 -9.64
N ALA A 259 25.50 3.23 -9.82
CA ALA A 259 24.83 3.24 -11.13
C ALA A 259 24.32 4.66 -11.47
N PRO A 260 24.36 5.08 -12.74
CA PRO A 260 23.97 6.42 -13.19
C PRO A 260 22.44 6.57 -13.34
N LEU A 261 21.67 6.05 -12.40
CA LEU A 261 20.21 6.11 -12.42
C LEU A 261 19.72 7.34 -11.65
N VAL A 262 18.89 8.16 -12.28
CA VAL A 262 18.28 9.34 -11.68
C VAL A 262 16.76 9.22 -11.79
N ALA A 263 16.07 9.59 -10.72
CA ALA A 263 14.62 9.71 -10.69
C ALA A 263 14.21 11.19 -10.76
N VAL A 264 13.24 11.49 -11.61
CA VAL A 264 12.57 12.79 -11.68
C VAL A 264 11.24 12.64 -10.96
N ILE A 265 11.16 13.24 -9.79
CA ILE A 265 9.98 13.19 -8.90
C ILE A 265 9.22 14.52 -8.99
N GLY A 266 7.92 14.48 -8.72
CA GLY A 266 7.07 15.67 -8.86
C GLY A 266 6.76 16.02 -10.31
N VAL A 267 6.93 15.08 -11.21
CA VAL A 267 6.58 15.17 -12.65
C VAL A 267 5.11 15.55 -12.87
N THR A 268 4.27 15.15 -11.93
CA THR A 268 2.90 15.60 -11.74
C THR A 268 2.71 15.77 -10.24
N PRO A 269 2.31 16.95 -9.75
CA PRO A 269 2.07 17.15 -8.33
C PRO A 269 1.09 16.11 -7.78
N GLY A 270 1.44 15.48 -6.67
CA GLY A 270 0.58 14.52 -6.01
C GLY A 270 0.69 13.06 -6.49
N ASP A 271 1.45 12.74 -7.55
CA ASP A 271 1.57 11.34 -8.02
C ASP A 271 2.32 10.47 -7.00
N THR A 272 1.57 9.74 -6.16
CA THR A 272 2.10 9.05 -4.99
C THR A 272 1.37 7.73 -4.76
N SER A 273 2.10 6.70 -4.41
CA SER A 273 1.58 5.42 -3.90
C SER A 273 1.77 5.34 -2.39
N TYR A 274 0.78 4.76 -1.70
CA TYR A 274 0.78 4.51 -0.26
C TYR A 274 0.65 3.01 0.00
N PHE A 275 1.57 2.46 0.78
CA PHE A 275 1.61 1.03 1.07
C PHE A 275 1.35 0.77 2.54
N HIS A 276 0.44 -0.15 2.80
CA HIS A 276 -0.05 -0.48 4.13
C HIS A 276 0.20 -1.94 4.46
N LEU A 277 0.33 -2.21 5.75
CA LEU A 277 0.26 -3.55 6.33
C LEU A 277 -1.10 -3.73 6.99
N GLY A 278 -1.75 -4.86 6.72
CA GLY A 278 -3.02 -5.24 7.33
C GLY A 278 -3.04 -6.72 7.70
N VAL A 279 -3.90 -7.10 8.62
CA VAL A 279 -4.03 -8.47 9.12
C VAL A 279 -5.27 -9.10 8.51
N PRO A 280 -5.17 -10.23 7.77
CA PRO A 280 -6.33 -10.98 7.31
C PRO A 280 -7.20 -11.47 8.48
N LYS A 281 -8.53 -11.35 8.38
CA LYS A 281 -9.45 -11.79 9.44
C LYS A 281 -9.34 -13.27 9.80
N ASN A 282 -8.89 -14.08 8.86
CA ASN A 282 -8.65 -15.50 9.02
C ASN A 282 -7.17 -15.84 9.23
N SER A 283 -6.35 -14.87 9.65
CA SER A 283 -4.95 -15.14 10.05
C SER A 283 -4.88 -16.27 11.07
N ALA A 284 -3.84 -17.09 10.98
CA ALA A 284 -3.57 -18.11 11.97
C ALA A 284 -2.93 -17.53 13.25
N HIS A 285 -2.19 -16.41 13.11
CA HIS A 285 -1.39 -15.79 14.17
C HIS A 285 -1.68 -14.26 14.22
N PRO A 286 -2.93 -13.85 14.55
CA PRO A 286 -3.34 -12.43 14.44
C PRO A 286 -2.64 -11.52 15.47
N GLY A 287 -2.26 -12.03 16.63
CA GLY A 287 -1.56 -11.28 17.67
C GLY A 287 -0.16 -10.87 17.24
N VAL A 288 0.67 -11.83 16.80
CA VAL A 288 2.00 -11.52 16.30
C VAL A 288 1.95 -10.68 15.01
N ALA A 289 0.95 -10.89 14.16
CA ALA A 289 0.76 -10.10 12.94
C ALA A 289 0.43 -8.63 13.25
N ARG A 290 -0.49 -8.35 14.18
CA ARG A 290 -0.81 -6.99 14.64
C ARG A 290 0.40 -6.33 15.30
N LEU A 291 1.11 -7.07 16.18
CA LEU A 291 2.30 -6.56 16.86
C LEU A 291 3.40 -6.21 15.86
N PHE A 292 3.64 -7.07 14.87
CA PHE A 292 4.64 -6.85 13.83
C PHE A 292 4.26 -5.67 12.91
N ALA A 293 2.99 -5.56 12.46
CA ALA A 293 2.54 -4.43 11.66
C ALA A 293 2.72 -3.10 12.40
N GLY A 294 2.36 -3.04 13.68
CA GLY A 294 2.58 -1.86 14.52
C GLY A 294 4.07 -1.54 14.73
N PHE A 295 4.93 -2.55 14.85
CA PHE A 295 6.37 -2.36 14.93
C PHE A 295 6.96 -1.75 13.66
N MET A 296 6.48 -2.17 12.48
CA MET A 296 7.01 -1.74 11.18
C MET A 296 6.96 -0.24 10.94
N VAL A 297 6.11 0.50 11.65
CA VAL A 297 6.04 1.97 11.58
C VAL A 297 6.74 2.66 12.75
N SER A 298 7.45 1.92 13.60
CA SER A 298 8.32 2.51 14.61
C SER A 298 9.59 3.12 13.98
N LYS A 299 10.20 4.11 14.63
CA LYS A 299 11.48 4.71 14.18
C LYS A 299 12.57 3.66 13.94
N GLU A 300 12.63 2.64 14.79
CA GLU A 300 13.60 1.55 14.70
C GLU A 300 13.40 0.72 13.42
N ALA A 301 12.18 0.25 13.16
CA ALA A 301 11.87 -0.53 11.94
C ALA A 301 12.05 0.32 10.68
N GLN A 302 11.65 1.60 10.71
CA GLN A 302 11.80 2.50 9.57
C GLN A 302 13.27 2.78 9.24
N ALA A 303 14.15 2.86 10.23
CA ALA A 303 15.60 2.95 9.99
C ALA A 303 16.17 1.69 9.31
N ILE A 304 15.66 0.50 9.67
CA ILE A 304 16.03 -0.77 9.01
C ILE A 304 15.51 -0.79 7.56
N LEU A 305 14.28 -0.32 7.32
CA LEU A 305 13.73 -0.19 5.97
C LEU A 305 14.54 0.80 5.12
N ASP A 306 14.90 1.95 5.67
CA ASP A 306 15.77 2.94 4.98
C ASP A 306 17.14 2.37 4.60
N LYS A 307 17.67 1.47 5.43
CA LYS A 307 18.98 0.82 5.22
C LYS A 307 18.94 -0.25 4.13
N HIS A 308 17.91 -1.10 4.14
CA HIS A 308 17.87 -2.31 3.30
C HIS A 308 16.91 -2.24 2.12
N ASP A 309 15.82 -1.48 2.25
CA ASP A 309 14.74 -1.40 1.27
C ASP A 309 14.65 -0.02 0.60
N PHE A 310 15.30 0.99 1.18
CA PHE A 310 15.26 2.38 0.73
C PHE A 310 13.85 2.99 0.73
N ARG A 311 12.89 2.35 1.39
CA ARG A 311 11.48 2.76 1.49
C ARG A 311 11.14 3.06 2.94
N SER A 312 10.40 4.13 3.19
CA SER A 312 9.91 4.49 4.52
C SER A 312 8.66 5.34 4.46
N SER A 313 7.97 5.49 5.59
CA SER A 313 6.79 6.34 5.70
C SER A 313 7.20 7.80 5.88
N HIS A 314 6.55 8.70 5.15
CA HIS A 314 6.73 10.15 5.34
C HIS A 314 6.17 10.65 6.67
N LEU A 315 5.32 9.86 7.34
CA LEU A 315 4.76 10.18 8.65
C LEU A 315 5.69 9.80 9.82
N VAL A 316 6.82 9.15 9.53
CA VAL A 316 7.86 8.92 10.54
C VAL A 316 8.96 9.97 10.35
N GLU A 317 9.02 10.93 11.28
CA GLU A 317 9.74 12.21 11.17
C GLU A 317 11.19 12.09 10.70
N ASP A 318 11.95 11.12 11.24
CA ASP A 318 13.37 10.92 10.94
C ASP A 318 13.64 10.01 9.75
N SER A 319 12.58 9.50 9.10
CA SER A 319 12.72 8.62 7.94
C SER A 319 13.36 9.35 6.75
N ARG A 320 14.00 8.57 5.88
CA ARG A 320 14.57 9.10 4.64
C ARG A 320 13.50 9.78 3.78
N MET A 321 12.31 9.18 3.70
CA MET A 321 11.21 9.74 2.92
C MET A 321 10.73 11.07 3.48
N ALA A 322 10.51 11.16 4.80
CA ALA A 322 10.08 12.42 5.43
C ALA A 322 11.09 13.54 5.20
N LYS A 323 12.38 13.26 5.32
CA LYS A 323 13.45 14.23 5.05
C LYS A 323 13.43 14.67 3.59
N TYR A 324 13.38 13.73 2.66
CA TYR A 324 13.36 14.03 1.22
C TYR A 324 12.19 14.93 0.83
N LEU A 325 10.97 14.61 1.30
CA LEU A 325 9.79 15.41 0.98
C LEU A 325 9.87 16.84 1.51
N ARG A 326 10.39 17.04 2.73
CA ARG A 326 10.62 18.37 3.31
C ARG A 326 11.65 19.17 2.50
N ASP A 327 12.79 18.56 2.20
CA ASP A 327 13.92 19.22 1.53
C ASP A 327 13.53 19.66 0.11
N HIS A 328 12.68 18.88 -0.57
CA HIS A 328 12.23 19.14 -1.95
C HIS A 328 10.84 19.78 -2.04
N ARG A 329 10.17 20.02 -0.91
CA ARG A 329 8.82 20.63 -0.84
C ARG A 329 7.80 19.94 -1.76
N LEU A 330 7.82 18.61 -1.79
CA LEU A 330 6.94 17.84 -2.65
C LEU A 330 5.53 17.75 -2.08
N THR A 331 4.54 17.92 -2.94
CA THR A 331 3.13 17.68 -2.63
C THR A 331 2.80 16.22 -2.87
N LEU A 332 2.12 15.60 -1.91
CA LEU A 332 1.59 14.24 -2.02
C LEU A 332 0.11 14.28 -2.41
N GLN A 333 -0.36 13.25 -3.10
CA GLN A 333 -1.79 13.05 -3.34
C GLN A 333 -2.51 12.76 -2.01
N ASP A 334 -3.72 13.28 -1.83
CA ASP A 334 -4.53 12.94 -0.66
C ASP A 334 -4.89 11.44 -0.69
N PRO A 335 -4.43 10.65 0.28
CA PRO A 335 -4.75 9.22 0.34
C PRO A 335 -6.26 8.97 0.51
N LYS A 336 -7.03 9.90 1.07
CA LYS A 336 -8.48 9.79 1.22
C LYS A 336 -9.19 9.84 -0.13
N GLU A 337 -8.78 10.76 -1.00
CA GLU A 337 -9.32 10.88 -2.36
C GLU A 337 -9.02 9.60 -3.16
N LEU A 338 -7.78 9.14 -3.12
CA LEU A 338 -7.35 7.93 -3.82
C LEU A 338 -8.10 6.67 -3.31
N PHE A 339 -8.23 6.52 -2.00
CA PHE A 339 -8.97 5.40 -1.42
C PHE A 339 -10.46 5.45 -1.75
N SER A 340 -11.08 6.64 -1.63
CA SER A 340 -12.49 6.89 -2.00
C SER A 340 -12.75 6.56 -3.48
N PHE A 341 -11.83 6.93 -4.38
CA PHE A 341 -11.90 6.59 -5.79
C PHE A 341 -12.01 5.08 -6.00
N TYR A 342 -11.12 4.31 -5.41
CA TYR A 342 -11.14 2.84 -5.53
C TYR A 342 -12.37 2.21 -4.85
N LEU A 343 -12.81 2.74 -3.70
CA LEU A 343 -14.02 2.27 -3.02
C LEU A 343 -15.28 2.46 -3.87
N LYS A 344 -15.34 3.51 -4.67
CA LYS A 344 -16.44 3.76 -5.62
C LYS A 344 -16.33 2.93 -6.90
N GLY A 345 -15.33 2.07 -7.03
CA GLY A 345 -15.06 1.29 -8.24
C GLY A 345 -14.37 2.10 -9.34
N GLY A 346 -13.79 3.25 -8.97
CA GLY A 346 -13.06 4.12 -9.89
C GLY A 346 -11.91 3.40 -10.58
N GLY A 347 -11.67 3.77 -11.82
CA GLY A 347 -10.58 3.23 -12.63
C GLY A 347 -10.79 1.82 -13.18
N PHE A 348 -11.86 1.09 -12.84
CA PHE A 348 -12.04 -0.30 -13.29
C PHE A 348 -12.18 -0.40 -14.81
N GLU A 349 -13.04 0.38 -15.42
CA GLU A 349 -13.21 0.39 -16.88
C GLU A 349 -11.99 1.02 -17.57
N LEU A 350 -11.49 2.13 -17.03
CA LEU A 350 -10.27 2.75 -17.54
C LEU A 350 -9.08 1.78 -17.51
N ASN A 351 -8.92 0.98 -16.45
CA ASN A 351 -7.87 -0.04 -16.37
C ASN A 351 -7.95 -1.04 -17.51
N LYS A 352 -9.15 -1.51 -17.86
CA LYS A 352 -9.36 -2.41 -19.01
C LYS A 352 -8.97 -1.76 -20.34
N GLU A 353 -9.35 -0.50 -20.54
CA GLU A 353 -9.03 0.25 -21.76
C GLU A 353 -7.52 0.47 -21.87
N LEU A 354 -6.87 0.93 -20.80
CA LEU A 354 -5.43 1.15 -20.74
C LEU A 354 -4.65 -0.15 -20.93
N THR A 355 -5.14 -1.27 -20.33
CA THR A 355 -4.54 -2.60 -20.56
C THR A 355 -4.54 -2.98 -22.04
N LYS A 356 -5.62 -2.67 -22.77
CA LYS A 356 -5.68 -2.92 -24.22
C LYS A 356 -4.72 -2.02 -24.99
N LEU A 357 -4.57 -0.75 -24.60
CA LEU A 357 -3.63 0.18 -25.22
C LEU A 357 -2.18 -0.25 -24.98
N LEU A 358 -1.87 -0.71 -23.77
CA LEU A 358 -0.51 -1.16 -23.40
C LEU A 358 -0.13 -2.52 -24.00
N LYS A 359 -1.05 -3.29 -24.58
CA LYS A 359 -0.77 -4.59 -25.22
C LYS A 359 -0.56 -4.51 -26.74
N ARG A 360 -0.71 -3.34 -27.33
CA ARG A 360 -0.51 -3.10 -28.77
C ARG A 360 0.95 -2.79 -29.07
#